data_50c7fdd40a90563bc40a5e2eb5f77e04
#
_entry.id   50c7fdd40a90563bc40a5e2eb5f77e04
#
_cell.length_a   1.000
_cell.length_b   1.000
_cell.length_c   1.000
_cell.angle_alpha   90.00
_cell.angle_beta   90.00
_cell.angle_gamma   90.00
#
_symmetry.space_group_name_H-M   'P 1'
#
loop_
_entity.id
_entity.type
_entity.pdbx_description
1 polymer ?
#
loop_
_entity_poly.entity_id
_entity_poly.type
_entity_poly.pdbx_seq_one_letter_code
_entity_poly.pdbx_strand_id
1 'polypeptide(L)'
;LLDIQLKKDFIDTAQSPYYITEEEEIRSLIKPRKRFAHKGAFGHALLIAGSYGMAGASILSARACLRSGVGLLTVHVPIHNHDLLQTTVPEAIVQTDIHDHYFAEPVDTDRYQAIAIGPGLGQEEDTALAMMEQIQGCPVPLVLDADAINIFGTHRNWLSRMPKRCILTPHL
;
A
#
# COMPACT_ATOMS: atom_id res chain seq x y z
N LEU A 1 2.33 -15.86 -22.93
CA LEU A 1 1.30 -16.48 -23.77
C LEU A 1 1.96 -17.25 -24.92
N LEU A 2 1.52 -18.48 -25.18
CA LEU A 2 1.97 -19.23 -26.36
C LEU A 2 1.20 -18.71 -27.56
N ASP A 3 1.92 -18.27 -28.59
CA ASP A 3 1.31 -17.92 -29.88
C ASP A 3 0.80 -19.20 -30.57
N ILE A 4 -0.52 -19.33 -30.67
CA ILE A 4 -1.20 -20.42 -31.34
C ILE A 4 -1.63 -20.04 -32.78
N GLN A 5 -1.01 -18.99 -33.35
CA GLN A 5 -1.21 -18.51 -34.69
C GLN A 5 -2.67 -18.11 -35.03
N LEU A 6 -3.36 -17.51 -34.07
CA LEU A 6 -4.66 -16.90 -34.32
C LEU A 6 -4.53 -15.66 -35.20
N LYS A 7 -5.56 -15.38 -35.98
CA LYS A 7 -5.61 -14.19 -36.83
C LYS A 7 -5.54 -12.93 -35.97
N LYS A 8 -4.55 -12.08 -36.21
CA LYS A 8 -4.32 -10.87 -35.41
C LYS A 8 -5.57 -9.97 -35.32
N ASP A 9 -6.23 -9.76 -36.47
CA ASP A 9 -7.46 -8.95 -36.56
C ASP A 9 -8.59 -9.48 -35.64
N PHE A 10 -8.64 -10.81 -35.45
CA PHE A 10 -9.62 -11.42 -34.53
C PHE A 10 -9.25 -11.13 -33.08
N ILE A 11 -7.96 -11.25 -32.71
CA ILE A 11 -7.48 -10.97 -31.35
C ILE A 11 -7.74 -9.49 -31.01
N ASP A 12 -7.41 -8.58 -31.94
CA ASP A 12 -7.53 -7.13 -31.73
C ASP A 12 -9.00 -6.66 -31.62
N THR A 13 -9.95 -7.45 -32.17
CA THR A 13 -11.38 -7.11 -32.14
C THR A 13 -12.22 -7.94 -31.18
N ALA A 14 -11.68 -9.03 -30.64
CA ALA A 14 -12.39 -9.91 -29.72
C ALA A 14 -12.70 -9.20 -28.40
N GLN A 15 -13.97 -9.15 -28.04
CA GLN A 15 -14.38 -8.63 -26.72
C GLN A 15 -14.20 -9.72 -25.67
N SER A 16 -13.48 -9.38 -24.60
CA SER A 16 -13.30 -10.25 -23.44
C SER A 16 -13.49 -9.45 -22.16
N PRO A 17 -14.16 -10.00 -21.13
CA PRO A 17 -14.21 -9.41 -19.82
C PRO A 17 -12.92 -9.64 -19.01
N TYR A 18 -11.95 -10.39 -19.57
CA TYR A 18 -10.67 -10.69 -18.93
C TYR A 18 -9.55 -9.90 -19.59
N TYR A 19 -8.66 -9.37 -18.78
CA TYR A 19 -7.47 -8.65 -19.22
C TYR A 19 -6.23 -9.34 -18.67
N ILE A 20 -5.18 -9.37 -19.47
CA ILE A 20 -3.85 -9.85 -19.05
C ILE A 20 -2.92 -8.67 -19.17
N THR A 21 -2.26 -8.33 -18.07
CA THR A 21 -1.23 -7.28 -18.04
C THR A 21 0.00 -7.76 -18.78
N GLU A 22 0.41 -7.05 -19.82
CA GLU A 22 1.59 -7.35 -20.63
C GLU A 22 2.76 -6.40 -20.33
N GLU A 23 3.98 -6.79 -20.74
CA GLU A 23 5.19 -6.02 -20.47
C GLU A 23 5.13 -4.59 -21.05
N GLU A 24 4.55 -4.42 -22.24
CA GLU A 24 4.43 -3.12 -22.91
C GLU A 24 3.55 -2.16 -22.12
N GLU A 25 2.46 -2.67 -21.53
CA GLU A 25 1.59 -1.89 -20.67
C GLU A 25 2.35 -1.40 -19.43
N ILE A 26 3.07 -2.30 -18.74
CA ILE A 26 3.89 -1.94 -17.60
C ILE A 26 4.98 -0.93 -17.97
N ARG A 27 5.66 -1.14 -19.11
CA ARG A 27 6.68 -0.19 -19.60
C ARG A 27 6.11 1.21 -19.83
N SER A 28 4.87 1.32 -20.30
CA SER A 28 4.21 2.61 -20.52
C SER A 28 3.95 3.39 -19.23
N LEU A 29 3.77 2.69 -18.10
CA LEU A 29 3.56 3.27 -16.79
C LEU A 29 4.86 3.77 -16.14
N ILE A 30 6.00 3.16 -16.48
CA ILE A 30 7.31 3.52 -15.92
C ILE A 30 7.84 4.76 -16.61
N LYS A 31 7.90 5.87 -15.87
CA LYS A 31 8.43 7.14 -16.37
C LYS A 31 9.95 7.21 -16.14
N PRO A 32 10.76 7.54 -17.17
CA PRO A 32 12.20 7.76 -17.01
C PRO A 32 12.48 8.89 -16.00
N ARG A 33 13.46 8.67 -15.13
CA ARG A 33 13.87 9.70 -14.18
C ARG A 33 14.68 10.79 -14.89
N LYS A 34 14.36 12.05 -14.63
CA LYS A 34 15.18 13.16 -15.14
C LYS A 34 16.54 13.18 -14.44
N ARG A 35 17.61 13.54 -15.19
CA ARG A 35 19.00 13.51 -14.72
C ARG A 35 19.24 14.28 -13.41
N PHE A 36 18.53 15.37 -13.18
CA PHE A 36 18.65 16.23 -12.01
C PHE A 36 17.44 16.17 -11.08
N ALA A 37 16.65 15.10 -11.16
CA ALA A 37 15.55 14.93 -10.24
C ALA A 37 16.06 14.56 -8.83
N HIS A 38 15.44 15.13 -7.80
CA HIS A 38 15.70 14.82 -6.41
C HIS A 38 14.60 13.92 -5.83
N LYS A 39 14.86 13.33 -4.67
CA LYS A 39 13.93 12.38 -4.04
C LYS A 39 12.50 12.92 -3.87
N GLY A 40 12.34 14.21 -3.54
CA GLY A 40 11.01 14.82 -3.40
C GLY A 40 10.17 14.86 -4.68
N ALA A 41 10.80 14.73 -5.88
CA ALA A 41 10.08 14.67 -7.15
C ALA A 41 9.36 13.33 -7.40
N PHE A 42 9.62 12.31 -6.57
CA PHE A 42 9.06 10.96 -6.69
C PHE A 42 8.06 10.63 -5.58
N GLY A 43 7.55 11.66 -4.92
CA GLY A 43 6.52 11.55 -3.90
C GLY A 43 7.01 11.05 -2.54
N HIS A 44 6.15 11.20 -1.56
CA HIS A 44 6.31 10.70 -0.20
C HIS A 44 5.12 9.79 0.13
N ALA A 45 5.38 8.53 0.35
CA ALA A 45 4.36 7.56 0.73
C ALA A 45 4.35 7.35 2.25
N LEU A 46 3.15 7.08 2.78
CA LEU A 46 2.93 6.56 4.13
C LEU A 46 2.57 5.07 4.03
N LEU A 47 3.24 4.23 4.80
CA LEU A 47 2.91 2.84 4.99
C LEU A 47 2.53 2.61 6.46
N ILE A 48 1.29 2.23 6.72
CA ILE A 48 0.80 1.83 8.05
C ILE A 48 0.73 0.30 8.05
N ALA A 49 1.65 -0.36 8.74
CA ALA A 49 1.82 -1.80 8.63
C ALA A 49 2.56 -2.39 9.83
N GLY A 50 2.35 -3.67 10.07
CA GLY A 50 3.00 -4.40 11.15
C GLY A 50 2.30 -4.22 12.49
N SER A 51 2.31 -5.28 13.26
CA SER A 51 1.92 -5.35 14.66
C SER A 51 2.95 -6.17 15.42
N TYR A 52 2.79 -6.31 16.72
CA TYR A 52 3.65 -7.17 17.52
C TYR A 52 3.63 -8.60 16.98
N GLY A 53 4.81 -9.13 16.65
CA GLY A 53 4.95 -10.44 16.01
C GLY A 53 4.84 -10.45 14.48
N MET A 54 4.38 -9.35 13.85
CA MET A 54 4.22 -9.23 12.39
C MET A 54 5.07 -8.10 11.76
N ALA A 55 6.16 -7.70 12.39
CA ALA A 55 7.09 -6.70 11.86
C ALA A 55 7.65 -7.05 10.47
N GLY A 56 7.79 -8.34 10.16
CA GLY A 56 8.25 -8.79 8.85
C GLY A 56 7.41 -8.28 7.68
N ALA A 57 6.10 -8.15 7.86
CA ALA A 57 5.20 -7.63 6.84
C ALA A 57 5.49 -6.15 6.53
N SER A 58 5.70 -5.32 7.56
CA SER A 58 6.08 -3.91 7.37
C SER A 58 7.45 -3.77 6.70
N ILE A 59 8.43 -4.61 7.05
CA ILE A 59 9.77 -4.62 6.44
C ILE A 59 9.70 -4.96 4.94
N LEU A 60 8.98 -6.02 4.58
CA LEU A 60 8.84 -6.46 3.18
C LEU A 60 8.13 -5.41 2.34
N SER A 61 7.03 -4.86 2.84
CA SER A 61 6.26 -3.81 2.16
C SER A 61 7.05 -2.53 2.00
N ALA A 62 7.81 -2.11 3.03
CA ALA A 62 8.69 -0.95 2.97
C ALA A 62 9.79 -1.11 1.91
N ARG A 63 10.45 -2.26 1.88
CA ARG A 63 11.47 -2.56 0.85
C ARG A 63 10.88 -2.58 -0.56
N ALA A 64 9.69 -3.16 -0.73
CA ALA A 64 9.00 -3.19 -2.02
C ALA A 64 8.67 -1.77 -2.48
N CYS A 65 8.12 -0.94 -1.61
CA CYS A 65 7.79 0.45 -1.91
C CYS A 65 9.02 1.26 -2.34
N LEU A 66 10.13 1.18 -1.59
CA LEU A 66 11.39 1.86 -1.92
C LEU A 66 11.96 1.38 -3.26
N ARG A 67 11.98 0.08 -3.51
CA ARG A 67 12.46 -0.51 -4.78
C ARG A 67 11.56 -0.17 -5.96
N SER A 68 10.28 0.07 -5.75
CA SER A 68 9.35 0.55 -6.79
C SER A 68 9.59 2.00 -7.17
N GLY A 69 10.43 2.73 -6.42
CA GLY A 69 10.95 4.02 -6.82
C GLY A 69 10.31 5.22 -6.14
N VAL A 70 9.61 5.05 -5.02
CA VAL A 70 9.17 6.18 -4.20
C VAL A 70 10.36 7.04 -3.76
N GLY A 71 10.17 8.34 -3.68
CA GLY A 71 11.24 9.27 -3.29
C GLY A 71 11.50 9.30 -1.80
N LEU A 72 10.44 9.25 -1.02
CA LEU A 72 10.45 9.20 0.45
C LEU A 72 9.39 8.20 0.93
N LEU A 73 9.72 7.45 1.95
CA LEU A 73 8.80 6.53 2.61
C LEU A 73 8.82 6.80 4.11
N THR A 74 7.65 7.04 4.69
CA THR A 74 7.42 6.93 6.13
C THR A 74 6.71 5.61 6.41
N VAL A 75 7.20 4.86 7.36
CA VAL A 75 6.54 3.64 7.86
C VAL A 75 6.04 3.92 9.27
N HIS A 76 4.74 3.83 9.47
CA HIS A 76 4.11 3.94 10.76
C HIS A 76 3.92 2.54 11.34
N VAL A 77 4.47 2.31 12.52
CA VAL A 77 4.52 0.99 13.17
C VAL A 77 4.34 1.13 14.68
N PRO A 78 3.89 0.09 15.39
CA PRO A 78 3.95 0.05 16.85
C PRO A 78 5.37 0.26 17.38
N ILE A 79 5.47 0.79 18.60
CA ILE A 79 6.77 1.14 19.22
C ILE A 79 7.75 -0.03 19.19
N HIS A 80 7.30 -1.26 19.46
CA HIS A 80 8.16 -2.45 19.47
C HIS A 80 8.81 -2.78 18.11
N ASN A 81 8.27 -2.27 17.01
CA ASN A 81 8.80 -2.52 15.67
C ASN A 81 9.80 -1.46 15.20
N HIS A 82 9.99 -0.36 15.96
CA HIS A 82 10.84 0.76 15.58
C HIS A 82 12.27 0.33 15.23
N ASP A 83 12.99 -0.28 16.17
CA ASP A 83 14.40 -0.63 15.97
C ASP A 83 14.60 -1.68 14.88
N LEU A 84 13.62 -2.57 14.69
CA LEU A 84 13.64 -3.55 13.60
C LEU A 84 13.59 -2.84 12.25
N LEU A 85 12.72 -1.86 12.07
CA LEU A 85 12.62 -1.08 10.84
C LEU A 85 13.87 -0.23 10.60
N GLN A 86 14.35 0.49 11.62
CA GLN A 86 15.56 1.31 11.52
C GLN A 86 16.80 0.50 11.14
N THR A 87 16.89 -0.74 11.62
CA THR A 87 18.01 -1.63 11.31
C THR A 87 17.89 -2.27 9.94
N THR A 88 16.69 -2.69 9.55
CA THR A 88 16.49 -3.50 8.33
C THR A 88 16.14 -2.68 7.09
N VAL A 89 15.59 -1.48 7.26
CA VAL A 89 15.20 -0.55 6.18
C VAL A 89 15.65 0.88 6.54
N PRO A 90 16.98 1.13 6.60
CA PRO A 90 17.50 2.42 7.06
C PRO A 90 17.14 3.61 6.16
N GLU A 91 16.68 3.36 4.94
CA GLU A 91 16.21 4.40 4.02
C GLU A 91 14.81 4.94 4.37
N ALA A 92 14.02 4.18 5.15
CA ALA A 92 12.69 4.59 5.55
C ALA A 92 12.73 5.52 6.78
N ILE A 93 11.83 6.48 6.81
CA ILE A 93 11.52 7.26 8.01
C ILE A 93 10.58 6.41 8.86
N VAL A 94 10.91 6.13 10.11
CA VAL A 94 10.03 5.40 11.02
C VAL A 94 9.29 6.37 11.91
N GLN A 95 7.98 6.24 11.96
CA GLN A 95 7.08 6.91 12.88
C GLN A 95 6.41 5.86 13.75
N THR A 96 6.43 6.05 15.07
CA THR A 96 5.82 5.11 15.99
C THR A 96 4.39 5.51 16.34
N ASP A 97 3.54 4.50 16.49
CA ASP A 97 2.24 4.62 17.12
C ASP A 97 2.38 4.96 18.62
N ILE A 98 1.32 5.41 19.25
CA ILE A 98 1.25 5.57 20.70
C ILE A 98 1.20 4.22 21.43
N HIS A 99 0.72 3.18 20.75
CA HIS A 99 0.58 1.83 21.29
C HIS A 99 1.80 0.97 20.98
N ASP A 100 2.18 0.13 21.95
CA ASP A 100 3.38 -0.70 21.84
C ASP A 100 3.26 -1.84 20.83
N HIS A 101 2.04 -2.36 20.58
CA HIS A 101 1.84 -3.63 19.89
C HIS A 101 1.04 -3.53 18.60
N TYR A 102 0.20 -2.52 18.40
CA TYR A 102 -0.67 -2.40 17.25
C TYR A 102 -0.93 -0.94 16.85
N PHE A 103 -1.55 -0.73 15.70
CA PHE A 103 -1.98 0.58 15.21
C PHE A 103 -3.23 1.02 16.00
N ALA A 104 -3.15 2.14 16.71
CA ALA A 104 -4.16 2.61 17.64
C ALA A 104 -4.69 4.02 17.35
N GLU A 105 -3.93 4.85 16.60
CA GLU A 105 -4.40 6.20 16.26
C GLU A 105 -4.05 6.64 14.84
N PRO A 106 -4.93 7.45 14.20
CA PRO A 106 -4.69 7.98 12.87
C PRO A 106 -3.43 8.86 12.79
N VAL A 107 -2.80 8.82 11.61
CA VAL A 107 -1.62 9.64 11.28
C VAL A 107 -2.05 10.82 10.43
N ASP A 108 -1.49 12.00 10.71
CA ASP A 108 -1.66 13.17 9.85
C ASP A 108 -1.16 12.89 8.42
N THR A 109 -1.99 13.22 7.44
CA THR A 109 -1.78 12.84 6.02
C THR A 109 -1.29 13.96 5.12
N ASP A 110 -1.17 15.19 5.59
CA ASP A 110 -0.97 16.39 4.77
C ASP A 110 0.28 16.35 3.87
N ARG A 111 1.32 15.65 4.30
CA ARG A 111 2.60 15.57 3.58
C ARG A 111 2.74 14.38 2.63
N TYR A 112 1.77 13.46 2.60
CA TYR A 112 1.87 12.24 1.79
C TYR A 112 1.05 12.35 0.50
N GLN A 113 1.53 11.71 -0.57
CA GLN A 113 0.86 11.65 -1.87
C GLN A 113 0.14 10.32 -2.09
N ALA A 114 0.44 9.31 -1.29
CA ALA A 114 -0.25 8.03 -1.28
C ALA A 114 -0.07 7.35 0.09
N ILE A 115 -1.05 6.53 0.46
CA ILE A 115 -1.02 5.78 1.72
C ILE A 115 -1.30 4.31 1.42
N ALA A 116 -0.55 3.41 2.05
CA ALA A 116 -0.83 1.98 2.06
C ALA A 116 -1.09 1.52 3.50
N ILE A 117 -2.12 0.70 3.69
CA ILE A 117 -2.53 0.20 5.01
C ILE A 117 -2.80 -1.29 4.93
N GLY A 118 -2.31 -2.05 5.91
CA GLY A 118 -2.82 -3.39 6.17
C GLY A 118 -1.83 -4.52 6.35
N PRO A 119 -0.66 -4.56 5.67
CA PRO A 119 0.25 -5.68 5.80
C PRO A 119 0.67 -5.94 7.25
N GLY A 120 0.20 -7.05 7.83
CA GLY A 120 0.49 -7.43 9.21
C GLY A 120 -0.03 -6.46 10.28
N LEU A 121 -1.11 -5.76 9.98
CA LEU A 121 -1.67 -4.72 10.86
C LEU A 121 -2.32 -5.30 12.12
N GLY A 122 -2.85 -6.52 12.03
CA GLY A 122 -3.72 -7.10 13.04
C GLY A 122 -5.19 -6.71 12.81
N GLN A 123 -6.06 -7.28 13.63
CA GLN A 123 -7.50 -7.10 13.51
C GLN A 123 -8.14 -6.79 14.88
N GLU A 124 -7.38 -6.20 15.79
CA GLU A 124 -7.88 -5.69 17.06
C GLU A 124 -8.93 -4.62 16.81
N GLU A 125 -9.93 -4.52 17.68
CA GLU A 125 -11.04 -3.57 17.53
C GLU A 125 -10.53 -2.12 17.50
N ASP A 126 -9.55 -1.77 18.31
CA ASP A 126 -8.93 -0.43 18.31
C ASP A 126 -8.22 -0.16 16.98
N THR A 127 -7.54 -1.16 16.41
CA THR A 127 -6.91 -1.07 15.09
C THR A 127 -7.95 -0.86 14.00
N ALA A 128 -9.09 -1.57 14.08
CA ALA A 128 -10.16 -1.41 13.11
C ALA A 128 -10.77 0.00 13.15
N LEU A 129 -11.00 0.53 14.35
CA LEU A 129 -11.52 1.89 14.54
C LEU A 129 -10.53 2.95 14.05
N ALA A 130 -9.25 2.85 14.43
CA ALA A 130 -8.19 3.77 13.99
C ALA A 130 -8.03 3.73 12.46
N MET A 131 -8.08 2.54 11.85
CA MET A 131 -8.05 2.39 10.40
C MET A 131 -9.23 3.09 9.73
N MET A 132 -10.44 2.92 10.24
CA MET A 132 -11.63 3.57 9.68
C MET A 132 -11.53 5.09 9.79
N GLU A 133 -11.03 5.62 10.88
CA GLU A 133 -10.77 7.05 11.04
C GLU A 133 -9.69 7.53 10.05
N GLN A 134 -8.60 6.78 9.91
CA GLN A 134 -7.51 7.08 8.97
C GLN A 134 -7.98 7.20 7.52
N ILE A 135 -8.87 6.32 7.07
CA ILE A 135 -9.33 6.29 5.68
C ILE A 135 -10.50 7.23 5.41
N GLN A 136 -11.27 7.60 6.44
CA GLN A 136 -12.36 8.55 6.29
C GLN A 136 -11.84 9.96 6.00
N GLY A 137 -12.27 10.50 4.86
CA GLY A 137 -11.82 11.83 4.45
C GLY A 137 -10.37 11.90 3.98
N CYS A 138 -9.69 10.76 3.81
CA CYS A 138 -8.33 10.73 3.29
C CYS A 138 -8.26 11.37 1.91
N PRO A 139 -7.48 12.45 1.72
CA PRO A 139 -7.48 13.23 0.49
C PRO A 139 -6.64 12.59 -0.62
N VAL A 140 -5.81 11.60 -0.29
CA VAL A 140 -4.85 10.97 -1.20
C VAL A 140 -5.26 9.54 -1.58
N PRO A 141 -4.72 8.99 -2.69
CA PRO A 141 -4.96 7.59 -3.06
C PRO A 141 -4.55 6.61 -1.96
N LEU A 142 -5.37 5.57 -1.77
CA LEU A 142 -5.17 4.51 -0.79
C LEU A 142 -4.90 3.17 -1.45
N VAL A 143 -4.02 2.39 -0.83
CA VAL A 143 -3.88 0.94 -1.10
C VAL A 143 -4.23 0.21 0.20
N LEU A 144 -5.21 -0.69 0.13
CA LEU A 144 -5.63 -1.51 1.26
C LEU A 144 -5.30 -2.97 0.97
N ASP A 145 -4.54 -3.60 1.85
CA ASP A 145 -4.04 -4.96 1.70
C ASP A 145 -4.30 -5.78 2.96
N ALA A 146 -4.25 -7.08 2.83
CA ALA A 146 -4.22 -8.03 3.94
C ALA A 146 -5.25 -7.70 5.06
N ASP A 147 -4.77 -7.37 6.27
CA ASP A 147 -5.65 -7.15 7.43
C ASP A 147 -6.59 -5.97 7.27
N ALA A 148 -6.22 -4.94 6.50
CA ALA A 148 -7.16 -3.87 6.19
C ALA A 148 -8.38 -4.37 5.40
N ILE A 149 -8.19 -5.32 4.48
CA ILE A 149 -9.29 -5.97 3.74
C ILE A 149 -10.07 -6.90 4.66
N ASN A 150 -9.38 -7.66 5.53
CA ASN A 150 -10.01 -8.56 6.50
C ASN A 150 -10.92 -7.80 7.47
N ILE A 151 -10.49 -6.62 7.94
CA ILE A 151 -11.30 -5.73 8.78
C ILE A 151 -12.60 -5.33 8.08
N PHE A 152 -12.57 -4.97 6.80
CA PHE A 152 -13.79 -4.72 6.03
C PHE A 152 -14.66 -5.97 5.86
N GLY A 153 -14.04 -7.16 5.75
CA GLY A 153 -14.75 -8.43 5.71
C GLY A 153 -15.55 -8.71 6.98
N THR A 154 -14.99 -8.34 8.13
CA THR A 154 -15.64 -8.44 9.44
C THR A 154 -16.69 -7.35 9.66
N HIS A 155 -16.40 -6.12 9.24
CA HIS A 155 -17.26 -4.94 9.41
C HIS A 155 -17.94 -4.56 8.08
N ARG A 156 -18.75 -5.44 7.50
CA ARG A 156 -19.34 -5.26 6.15
C ARG A 156 -20.14 -3.98 5.95
N ASN A 157 -20.75 -3.44 7.01
CA ASN A 157 -21.44 -2.15 6.98
C ASN A 157 -20.52 -0.96 6.72
N TRP A 158 -19.18 -1.12 6.86
CA TRP A 158 -18.20 -0.08 6.56
C TRP A 158 -17.84 0.00 5.07
N LEU A 159 -18.18 -1.00 4.26
CA LEU A 159 -17.90 -1.00 2.82
C LEU A 159 -18.46 0.23 2.09
N SER A 160 -19.64 0.72 2.52
CA SER A 160 -20.26 1.93 1.96
C SER A 160 -19.47 3.22 2.25
N ARG A 161 -18.55 3.17 3.20
CA ARG A 161 -17.71 4.31 3.65
C ARG A 161 -16.31 4.26 3.03
N MET A 162 -16.03 3.25 2.19
CA MET A 162 -14.74 3.10 1.53
C MET A 162 -14.49 4.26 0.56
N PRO A 163 -13.28 4.86 0.55
CA PRO A 163 -12.94 5.93 -0.38
C PRO A 163 -12.97 5.48 -1.83
N LYS A 164 -13.43 6.35 -2.74
CA LYS A 164 -13.49 6.04 -4.19
C LYS A 164 -12.12 5.85 -4.84
N ARG A 165 -11.07 6.47 -4.29
CA ARG A 165 -9.69 6.40 -4.79
C ARG A 165 -8.89 5.36 -4.01
N CYS A 166 -9.33 4.11 -4.08
CA CYS A 166 -8.76 3.01 -3.32
C CYS A 166 -8.43 1.83 -4.23
N ILE A 167 -7.27 1.22 -4.03
CA ILE A 167 -6.84 -0.03 -4.65
C ILE A 167 -6.90 -1.11 -3.56
N LEU A 168 -7.56 -2.22 -3.86
CA LEU A 168 -7.61 -3.40 -3.00
C LEU A 168 -6.74 -4.50 -3.60
N THR A 169 -5.98 -5.21 -2.78
CA THR A 169 -5.07 -6.29 -3.19
C THR A 169 -5.44 -7.62 -2.51
N PRO A 170 -6.67 -8.14 -2.70
CA PRO A 170 -7.09 -9.38 -2.06
C PRO A 170 -6.36 -10.60 -2.64
N HIS A 171 -6.10 -11.60 -1.80
CA HIS A 171 -5.79 -12.94 -2.25
C HIS A 171 -7.06 -13.69 -2.65
N LEU A 172 -6.92 -14.59 -3.64
CA LEU A 172 -7.98 -15.53 -4.05
C LEU A 172 -8.16 -16.65 -3.03
#